data_7454d545634090d7f47aaeee7e9f7b87
#
_entry.id   7454d545634090d7f47aaeee7e9f7b87
#
_cell.length_a   1.000
_cell.length_b   1.000
_cell.length_c   1.000
_cell.angle_alpha   90.00
_cell.angle_beta   90.00
_cell.angle_gamma   90.00
#
_symmetry.space_group_name_H-M   'P 1'
#
loop_
_entity.id
_entity.type
_entity.pdbx_description
1 polymer ?
#
loop_
_entity_poly.entity_id
_entity_poly.type
_entity_poly.pdbx_seq_one_letter_code
_entity_poly.pdbx_strand_id
1 'polypeptide(L)'
;MMKRLTILLATALAMTAALAATAQAQEVWGAVATDNERLFGVSAGMATREAAETSALAECGPLECKVRMTAPQRCIAYAHSDNGQASGYGAAPTRQAAEQSAWNECNARVPSNSCTIRSARCFE
;
A
#
# COMPACT_ATOMS: atom_id res chain seq x y z
N MET A 1 -72.92 -8.77 -23.14
CA MET A 1 -72.18 -8.52 -21.91
C MET A 1 -70.70 -8.57 -22.20
N MET A 2 -70.06 -7.40 -22.17
CA MET A 2 -68.63 -7.34 -22.42
C MET A 2 -67.89 -7.51 -21.11
N LYS A 3 -67.19 -8.62 -20.94
CA LYS A 3 -66.19 -8.75 -19.87
C LYS A 3 -64.98 -7.98 -20.26
N ARG A 4 -64.76 -6.91 -19.56
CA ARG A 4 -63.50 -6.21 -19.67
C ARG A 4 -62.43 -7.01 -18.99
N LEU A 5 -61.59 -7.63 -19.77
CA LEU A 5 -60.37 -8.22 -19.29
C LEU A 5 -59.39 -7.09 -18.97
N THR A 6 -59.32 -6.78 -17.72
CA THR A 6 -58.24 -5.87 -17.27
C THR A 6 -56.98 -6.69 -17.26
N ILE A 7 -56.20 -6.54 -18.33
CA ILE A 7 -54.85 -7.05 -18.32
C ILE A 7 -54.06 -6.13 -17.43
N LEU A 8 -53.86 -6.54 -16.19
CA LEU A 8 -52.85 -5.96 -15.34
C LEU A 8 -51.50 -6.33 -15.95
N LEU A 9 -50.96 -5.47 -16.74
CA LEU A 9 -49.56 -5.47 -17.06
C LEU A 9 -48.83 -5.16 -15.75
N ALA A 10 -48.52 -6.23 -15.04
CA ALA A 10 -47.45 -6.14 -14.03
C ALA A 10 -46.16 -5.91 -14.81
N THR A 11 -45.86 -4.62 -15.01
CA THR A 11 -44.47 -4.28 -15.33
C THR A 11 -43.64 -4.69 -14.13
N ALA A 12 -43.10 -5.88 -14.19
CA ALA A 12 -41.99 -6.23 -13.38
C ALA A 12 -40.89 -5.25 -13.79
N LEU A 13 -40.77 -4.17 -13.04
CA LEU A 13 -39.52 -3.44 -12.98
C LEU A 13 -38.52 -4.49 -12.46
N ALA A 14 -37.88 -5.14 -13.41
CA ALA A 14 -36.61 -5.76 -13.12
C ALA A 14 -35.71 -4.58 -12.71
N MET A 15 -35.68 -4.30 -11.43
CA MET A 15 -34.52 -3.64 -10.87
C MET A 15 -33.39 -4.62 -11.14
N THR A 16 -32.81 -4.50 -12.32
CA THR A 16 -31.43 -4.77 -12.43
C THR A 16 -30.80 -3.77 -11.47
N ALA A 17 -30.66 -4.17 -10.21
CA ALA A 17 -29.60 -3.65 -9.40
C ALA A 17 -28.40 -3.90 -10.28
N ALA A 18 -28.08 -2.93 -11.15
CA ALA A 18 -26.77 -2.82 -11.64
C ALA A 18 -25.95 -2.85 -10.36
N LEU A 19 -25.36 -3.99 -10.07
CA LEU A 19 -24.14 -4.01 -9.36
C LEU A 19 -23.27 -3.14 -10.24
N ALA A 20 -23.45 -1.83 -10.09
CA ALA A 20 -22.36 -0.95 -10.30
C ALA A 20 -21.31 -1.59 -9.40
N ALA A 21 -20.53 -2.47 -9.98
CA ALA A 21 -19.25 -2.77 -9.44
C ALA A 21 -18.64 -1.40 -9.28
N THR A 22 -18.94 -0.78 -8.13
CA THR A 22 -18.14 0.31 -7.68
C THR A 22 -16.76 -0.26 -7.87
N ALA A 23 -16.08 0.25 -8.87
CA ALA A 23 -14.67 -0.01 -9.00
C ALA A 23 -14.07 0.55 -7.70
N GLN A 24 -14.27 -0.20 -6.63
CA GLN A 24 -13.47 0.00 -5.44
C GLN A 24 -12.07 -0.20 -5.94
N ALA A 25 -11.34 0.92 -5.99
CA ALA A 25 -9.92 0.85 -6.18
C ALA A 25 -9.44 -0.28 -5.30
N GLN A 26 -8.98 -1.38 -5.91
CA GLN A 26 -8.49 -2.51 -5.15
C GLN A 26 -7.44 -1.98 -4.19
N GLU A 27 -7.63 -2.26 -2.92
CA GLU A 27 -6.66 -1.96 -1.90
C GLU A 27 -5.36 -2.66 -2.29
N VAL A 28 -4.30 -1.87 -2.42
CA VAL A 28 -2.98 -2.40 -2.70
C VAL A 28 -2.11 -2.27 -1.47
N TRP A 29 -1.21 -3.20 -1.28
CA TRP A 29 -0.35 -3.30 -0.12
C TRP A 29 1.10 -3.13 -0.51
N GLY A 30 1.87 -2.56 0.40
CA GLY A 30 3.30 -2.50 0.28
C GLY A 30 3.96 -2.72 1.63
N ALA A 31 5.25 -3.05 1.62
CA ALA A 31 6.00 -3.34 2.83
C ALA A 31 7.46 -2.91 2.69
N VAL A 32 8.09 -2.70 3.83
CA VAL A 32 9.53 -2.53 3.94
C VAL A 32 10.08 -3.64 4.83
N ALA A 33 11.10 -4.31 4.34
CA ALA A 33 11.92 -5.24 5.11
C ALA A 33 13.37 -4.73 5.14
N THR A 34 14.04 -4.87 6.25
CA THR A 34 15.44 -4.45 6.39
C THR A 34 16.11 -5.18 7.53
N ASP A 35 17.44 -5.30 7.43
CA ASP A 35 18.30 -5.74 8.52
C ASP A 35 18.74 -4.58 9.44
N ASN A 36 18.29 -3.35 9.14
CA ASN A 36 18.69 -2.09 9.77
C ASN A 36 20.18 -1.71 9.58
N GLU A 37 20.85 -2.34 8.67
CA GLU A 37 22.24 -2.02 8.32
C GLU A 37 22.37 -1.64 6.85
N ARG A 38 22.44 -2.63 5.96
CA ARG A 38 22.65 -2.39 4.53
C ARG A 38 21.59 -2.97 3.63
N LEU A 39 20.92 -4.03 4.11
CA LEU A 39 19.94 -4.75 3.30
C LEU A 39 18.56 -4.15 3.49
N PHE A 40 17.85 -4.01 2.40
CA PHE A 40 16.45 -3.60 2.42
C PHE A 40 15.71 -4.12 1.20
N GLY A 41 14.43 -4.25 1.36
CA GLY A 41 13.49 -4.53 0.28
C GLY A 41 12.23 -3.70 0.47
N VAL A 42 11.72 -3.17 -0.62
CA VAL A 42 10.50 -2.36 -0.63
C VAL A 42 9.56 -2.93 -1.67
N SER A 43 8.35 -3.23 -1.27
CA SER A 43 7.30 -3.68 -2.18
C SER A 43 6.16 -2.67 -2.23
N ALA A 44 5.45 -2.64 -3.36
CA ALA A 44 4.26 -1.84 -3.54
C ALA A 44 3.33 -2.52 -4.57
N GLY A 45 2.05 -2.19 -4.53
CA GLY A 45 1.11 -2.69 -5.52
C GLY A 45 0.73 -4.16 -5.37
N MET A 46 0.97 -4.74 -4.21
CA MET A 46 0.63 -6.14 -3.96
C MET A 46 -0.83 -6.27 -3.54
N ALA A 47 -1.46 -7.38 -3.90
CA ALA A 47 -2.89 -7.60 -3.66
C ALA A 47 -3.22 -7.86 -2.19
N THR A 48 -2.27 -8.37 -1.41
CA THR A 48 -2.47 -8.73 0.00
C THR A 48 -1.30 -8.26 0.85
N ARG A 49 -1.55 -8.16 2.15
CA ARG A 49 -0.50 -7.90 3.15
C ARG A 49 0.62 -8.94 3.05
N GLU A 50 0.25 -10.22 3.00
CA GLU A 50 1.21 -11.33 2.97
C GLU A 50 2.08 -11.30 1.71
N ALA A 51 1.49 -10.99 0.56
CA ALA A 51 2.24 -10.85 -0.69
C ALA A 51 3.23 -9.69 -0.63
N ALA A 52 2.83 -8.56 -0.03
CA ALA A 52 3.71 -7.41 0.16
C ALA A 52 4.91 -7.75 1.05
N GLU A 53 4.66 -8.42 2.17
CA GLU A 53 5.70 -8.83 3.11
C GLU A 53 6.67 -9.84 2.48
N THR A 54 6.13 -10.84 1.81
CA THR A 54 6.94 -11.85 1.11
C THR A 54 7.82 -11.22 0.05
N SER A 55 7.28 -10.29 -0.74
CA SER A 55 8.04 -9.59 -1.78
C SER A 55 9.17 -8.73 -1.21
N ALA A 56 8.89 -7.98 -0.16
CA ALA A 56 9.89 -7.16 0.51
C ALA A 56 11.01 -8.01 1.14
N LEU A 57 10.66 -9.10 1.79
CA LEU A 57 11.64 -10.04 2.37
C LEU A 57 12.48 -10.71 1.30
N ALA A 58 11.90 -11.13 0.19
CA ALA A 58 12.63 -11.76 -0.90
C ALA A 58 13.68 -10.80 -1.50
N GLU A 59 13.33 -9.52 -1.64
CA GLU A 59 14.26 -8.50 -2.13
C GLU A 59 15.37 -8.20 -1.12
N CYS A 60 15.02 -8.15 0.16
CA CYS A 60 15.97 -7.82 1.24
C CYS A 60 16.95 -8.95 1.56
N GLY A 61 16.47 -10.16 1.62
CA GLY A 61 17.19 -11.34 2.09
C GLY A 61 16.50 -11.95 3.29
N PRO A 62 15.74 -13.06 3.11
CA PRO A 62 14.81 -13.54 4.11
C PRO A 62 15.48 -14.10 5.38
N LEU A 63 16.78 -14.43 5.33
CA LEU A 63 17.50 -14.94 6.50
C LEU A 63 17.98 -13.84 7.45
N GLU A 64 18.14 -12.62 6.94
CA GLU A 64 18.74 -11.52 7.70
C GLU A 64 17.78 -10.37 7.95
N CYS A 65 16.74 -10.28 7.14
CA CYS A 65 15.80 -9.16 7.15
C CYS A 65 14.52 -9.51 7.89
N LYS A 66 13.92 -8.48 8.44
CA LYS A 66 12.57 -8.56 9.02
C LYS A 66 11.69 -7.51 8.39
N VAL A 67 10.41 -7.81 8.28
CA VAL A 67 9.41 -6.81 7.89
C VAL A 67 9.29 -5.79 9.00
N ARG A 68 9.44 -4.52 8.64
CA ARG A 68 9.39 -3.40 9.59
C ARG A 68 8.13 -2.58 9.49
N MET A 69 7.53 -2.55 8.30
CA MET A 69 6.29 -1.82 8.06
C MET A 69 5.53 -2.48 6.92
N THR A 70 4.22 -2.55 7.06
CA THR A 70 3.30 -3.00 6.02
C THR A 70 2.09 -2.07 6.04
N ALA A 71 1.65 -1.62 4.90
CA ALA A 71 0.55 -0.66 4.83
C ALA A 71 -0.29 -0.83 3.55
N PRO A 72 -1.61 -0.55 3.62
CA PRO A 72 -2.50 -0.58 2.47
C PRO A 72 -2.44 0.75 1.71
N GLN A 73 -1.26 1.11 1.23
CA GLN A 73 -1.00 2.38 0.56
C GLN A 73 -0.33 2.15 -0.80
N ARG A 74 -0.55 3.08 -1.72
CA ARG A 74 0.00 3.00 -3.08
C ARG A 74 1.51 3.18 -3.12
N CYS A 75 2.05 4.01 -2.25
CA CYS A 75 3.47 4.34 -2.23
C CYS A 75 4.08 4.00 -0.90
N ILE A 76 5.26 3.41 -0.95
CA ILE A 76 6.04 2.96 0.20
C ILE A 76 7.45 3.52 0.04
N ALA A 77 8.01 4.05 1.12
CA ALA A 77 9.35 4.60 1.12
C ALA A 77 10.15 4.12 2.33
N TYR A 78 11.46 4.02 2.14
CA TYR A 78 12.42 3.66 3.17
C TYR A 78 13.54 4.69 3.20
N ALA A 79 13.81 5.22 4.38
CA ALA A 79 14.92 6.11 4.66
C ALA A 79 15.84 5.50 5.69
N HIS A 80 17.13 5.76 5.57
CA HIS A 80 18.13 5.28 6.52
C HIS A 80 19.18 6.36 6.72
N SER A 81 19.68 6.47 7.96
CA SER A 81 20.72 7.43 8.27
C SER A 81 22.07 6.95 7.75
N ASP A 82 22.90 7.90 7.33
CA ASP A 82 24.24 7.63 6.80
C ASP A 82 25.18 7.03 7.85
N ASN A 83 24.90 7.28 9.13
CA ASN A 83 25.65 6.67 10.24
C ASN A 83 25.10 5.31 10.70
N GLY A 84 24.07 4.77 10.05
CA GLY A 84 23.52 3.47 10.36
C GLY A 84 22.64 3.38 11.61
N GLN A 85 22.32 4.48 12.27
CA GLN A 85 21.65 4.47 13.58
C GLN A 85 20.13 4.62 13.53
N ALA A 86 19.57 5.06 12.42
CA ALA A 86 18.14 5.29 12.33
C ALA A 86 17.57 4.86 10.99
N SER A 87 16.35 4.41 11.02
CA SER A 87 15.54 4.11 9.85
C SER A 87 14.19 4.81 9.97
N GLY A 88 13.58 5.09 8.84
CA GLY A 88 12.23 5.61 8.75
C GLY A 88 11.47 4.91 7.63
N TYR A 89 10.19 4.73 7.84
CA TYR A 89 9.29 4.05 6.91
C TYR A 89 8.13 4.95 6.61
N GLY A 90 7.78 5.08 5.36
CA GLY A 90 6.68 5.92 4.93
C GLY A 90 5.71 5.17 4.03
N ALA A 91 4.43 5.44 4.22
CA ALA A 91 3.37 4.91 3.40
C ALA A 91 2.34 6.02 3.16
N ALA A 92 1.99 6.22 1.91
CA ALA A 92 1.08 7.30 1.54
C ALA A 92 0.51 7.09 0.13
N PRO A 93 -0.52 7.85 -0.26
CA PRO A 93 -1.06 7.77 -1.61
C PRO A 93 -0.12 8.28 -2.70
N THR A 94 0.87 9.09 -2.36
CA THR A 94 1.83 9.65 -3.31
C THR A 94 3.26 9.35 -2.90
N ARG A 95 4.15 9.29 -3.89
CA ARG A 95 5.60 9.09 -3.66
C ARG A 95 6.16 10.16 -2.74
N GLN A 96 5.86 11.42 -3.02
CA GLN A 96 6.38 12.54 -2.24
C GLN A 96 5.96 12.47 -0.78
N ALA A 97 4.70 12.15 -0.51
CA ALA A 97 4.20 12.03 0.85
C ALA A 97 4.82 10.83 1.59
N ALA A 98 5.00 9.69 0.90
CA ALA A 98 5.67 8.52 1.47
C ALA A 98 7.13 8.82 1.81
N GLU A 99 7.87 9.45 0.90
CA GLU A 99 9.26 9.86 1.13
C GLU A 99 9.39 10.85 2.29
N GLN A 100 8.52 11.85 2.34
CA GLN A 100 8.51 12.84 3.41
C GLN A 100 8.26 12.20 4.77
N SER A 101 7.31 11.26 4.83
CA SER A 101 7.01 10.51 6.06
C SER A 101 8.20 9.67 6.51
N ALA A 102 8.83 8.93 5.60
CA ALA A 102 10.00 8.12 5.90
C ALA A 102 11.17 8.97 6.37
N TRP A 103 11.42 10.09 5.70
CA TRP A 103 12.50 11.02 6.03
C TRP A 103 12.29 11.65 7.41
N ASN A 104 11.08 12.12 7.69
CA ASN A 104 10.75 12.71 8.98
C ASN A 104 10.91 11.72 10.13
N GLU A 105 10.44 10.48 9.96
CA GLU A 105 10.58 9.43 10.98
C GLU A 105 12.04 9.11 11.24
N CYS A 106 12.83 8.96 10.20
CA CYS A 106 14.26 8.69 10.31
C CYS A 106 15.00 9.82 11.02
N ASN A 107 14.80 11.06 10.60
CA ASN A 107 15.48 12.22 11.17
C ASN A 107 15.03 12.57 12.60
N ALA A 108 13.87 12.12 13.02
CA ALA A 108 13.43 12.28 14.40
C ALA A 108 14.26 11.46 15.40
N ARG A 109 14.98 10.46 14.91
CA ARG A 109 15.76 9.52 15.72
C ARG A 109 17.26 9.81 15.75
N VAL A 110 17.73 10.76 14.95
CA VAL A 110 19.15 11.14 14.88
C VAL A 110 19.28 12.64 15.07
N PRO A 111 20.34 13.13 15.77
CA PRO A 111 20.53 14.54 16.06
C PRO A 111 20.87 15.39 14.84
N SER A 112 21.42 14.79 13.80
CA SER A 112 21.77 15.45 12.55
C SER A 112 20.88 14.93 11.44
N ASN A 113 20.43 15.80 10.55
CA ASN A 113 19.59 15.43 9.39
C ASN A 113 20.38 14.56 8.39
N SER A 114 20.82 13.38 8.85
CA SER A 114 21.68 12.48 8.08
C SER A 114 20.91 11.38 7.33
N CYS A 115 19.59 11.43 7.33
CA CYS A 115 18.79 10.43 6.66
C CYS A 115 18.65 10.71 5.18
N THR A 116 18.75 9.64 4.38
CA THR A 116 18.51 9.68 2.95
C THR A 116 17.44 8.66 2.56
N ILE A 117 16.65 8.99 1.57
CA ILE A 117 15.71 8.03 0.98
C ILE A 117 16.52 6.98 0.22
N ARG A 118 16.36 5.73 0.62
CA ARG A 118 17.04 4.58 -0.01
C ARG A 118 16.21 3.96 -1.12
N SER A 119 14.90 3.96 -0.96
CA SER A 119 13.98 3.41 -1.95
C SER A 119 12.59 4.00 -1.75
N ALA A 120 11.90 4.21 -2.85
CA ALA A 120 10.48 4.52 -2.84
C ALA A 120 9.84 3.82 -4.02
N ARG A 121 8.74 3.12 -3.79
CA ARG A 121 7.98 2.42 -4.82
C ARG A 121 6.51 2.77 -4.72
N CYS A 122 5.91 2.94 -5.86
CA CYS A 122 4.48 3.20 -5.99
C CYS A 122 3.87 2.19 -6.95
N PHE A 123 2.63 1.85 -6.69
CA PHE A 123 1.76 1.19 -7.67
C PHE A 123 1.20 2.26 -8.59
N GLU A 124 1.42 2.10 -9.87
CA GLU A 124 0.93 3.00 -10.92
C GLU A 124 -0.21 2.38 -11.74
#